data_1982552946f3491eb87ebdec191b3077
#
_entry.id   1982552946f3491eb87ebdec191b3077
#
_cell.length_a   1.000
_cell.length_b   1.000
_cell.length_c   1.000
_cell.angle_alpha   90.00
_cell.angle_beta   90.00
_cell.angle_gamma   90.00
#
_symmetry.space_group_name_H-M   'P 1'
#
loop_
_entity.id
_entity.type
_entity.pdbx_description
1 polymer ?
#
loop_
_entity_poly.entity_id
_entity_poly.type
_entity_poly.pdbx_seq_one_letter_code
_entity_poly.pdbx_strand_id
1 'polypeptide(L)'
;MQPRFQAAFAALPSPLQAALQPLLTDTFPAFFTPEQMAAIRTETGLDNRELTFALLPLAAACAVAPLSRFNVGALALGRSGHLYFGANMEFSGATMQQTVHAEQSAVTHAWLRGEKGLEAITVNYTPCGHCRQFMNELNSGLELRINLPGRAPHTLGDYLPDAFGPKDLDIKTLLMDEQDHGFALSGDALSEAAIRAANKSHTPYSHSPSGVALQCRDGRIFTGSYAENAAFNPTLPPLQGALNLLSLNGYAYPDIQRAILAEKADAPLIQWDAT
;
A
#
# COMPACT_ATOMS: atom_id res chain seq x y z
N MET A 1 8.74 -8.63 -19.16
CA MET A 1 7.54 -8.64 -18.26
C MET A 1 7.71 -9.69 -17.19
N GLN A 2 7.48 -9.32 -15.94
CA GLN A 2 7.51 -10.26 -14.82
C GLN A 2 6.52 -11.43 -15.05
N PRO A 3 6.91 -12.68 -14.75
CA PRO A 3 6.08 -13.86 -15.03
C PRO A 3 4.69 -13.81 -14.41
N ARG A 4 4.53 -13.22 -13.21
CA ARG A 4 3.24 -13.10 -12.51
C ARG A 4 2.18 -12.34 -13.29
N PHE A 5 2.55 -11.44 -14.21
CA PHE A 5 1.61 -10.66 -15.01
C PHE A 5 1.19 -11.32 -16.32
N GLN A 6 1.89 -12.35 -16.78
CA GLN A 6 1.70 -12.91 -18.12
C GLN A 6 0.26 -13.36 -18.39
N ALA A 7 -0.33 -14.13 -17.48
CA ALA A 7 -1.68 -14.66 -17.67
C ALA A 7 -2.74 -13.53 -17.64
N ALA A 8 -2.65 -12.62 -16.69
CA ALA A 8 -3.57 -11.49 -16.59
C ALA A 8 -3.43 -10.54 -17.80
N PHE A 9 -2.21 -10.26 -18.24
CA PHE A 9 -1.94 -9.45 -19.42
C PHE A 9 -2.52 -10.08 -20.70
N ALA A 10 -2.34 -11.37 -20.91
CA ALA A 10 -2.84 -12.08 -22.08
C ALA A 10 -4.37 -12.04 -22.18
N ALA A 11 -5.06 -11.90 -21.07
CA ALA A 11 -6.53 -11.81 -21.02
C ALA A 11 -7.08 -10.40 -21.26
N LEU A 12 -6.22 -9.38 -21.32
CA LEU A 12 -6.65 -7.99 -21.55
C LEU A 12 -7.04 -7.74 -23.01
N PRO A 13 -7.94 -6.76 -23.28
CA PRO A 13 -8.22 -6.32 -24.66
C PRO A 13 -6.96 -5.82 -25.37
N SER A 14 -6.87 -6.07 -26.69
CA SER A 14 -5.69 -5.72 -27.49
C SER A 14 -5.24 -4.25 -27.37
N PRO A 15 -6.13 -3.24 -27.38
CA PRO A 15 -5.69 -1.85 -27.19
C PRO A 15 -4.99 -1.61 -25.84
N LEU A 16 -5.48 -2.25 -24.77
CA LEU A 16 -4.90 -2.15 -23.45
C LEU A 16 -3.56 -2.91 -23.38
N GLN A 17 -3.45 -4.08 -24.01
CA GLN A 17 -2.17 -4.78 -24.12
C GLN A 17 -1.12 -3.92 -24.82
N ALA A 18 -1.47 -3.29 -25.92
CA ALA A 18 -0.57 -2.42 -26.69
C ALA A 18 -0.06 -1.24 -25.84
N ALA A 19 -0.97 -0.60 -25.10
CA ALA A 19 -0.62 0.53 -24.22
C ALA A 19 0.26 0.12 -23.03
N LEU A 20 0.06 -1.07 -22.48
CA LEU A 20 0.74 -1.53 -21.25
C LEU A 20 2.05 -2.26 -21.54
N GLN A 21 2.20 -2.90 -22.68
CA GLN A 21 3.37 -3.74 -22.99
C GLN A 21 4.72 -3.04 -22.80
N PRO A 22 4.94 -1.79 -23.21
CA PRO A 22 6.20 -1.10 -22.99
C PRO A 22 6.43 -0.73 -21.51
N LEU A 23 5.38 -0.71 -20.69
CA LEU A 23 5.45 -0.31 -19.27
C LEU A 23 5.65 -1.50 -18.33
N LEU A 24 5.10 -2.67 -18.67
CA LEU A 24 5.19 -3.89 -17.85
C LEU A 24 6.53 -4.62 -18.06
N THR A 25 7.62 -3.93 -17.76
CA THR A 25 8.98 -4.48 -17.84
C THR A 25 9.27 -5.45 -16.69
N ASP A 26 10.45 -6.06 -16.70
CA ASP A 26 10.90 -6.93 -15.59
C ASP A 26 11.13 -6.15 -14.29
N THR A 27 11.32 -4.83 -14.40
CA THR A 27 11.51 -3.91 -13.25
C THR A 27 10.29 -3.05 -12.98
N PHE A 28 9.12 -3.40 -13.52
CA PHE A 28 7.89 -2.63 -13.30
C PHE A 28 7.59 -2.49 -11.81
N PRO A 29 7.47 -1.25 -11.28
CA PRO A 29 7.39 -1.00 -9.84
C PRO A 29 5.96 -1.06 -9.28
N ALA A 30 5.00 -1.62 -10.03
CA ALA A 30 3.59 -1.73 -9.68
C ALA A 30 2.88 -0.39 -9.44
N PHE A 31 3.26 0.65 -10.15
CA PHE A 31 2.51 1.91 -10.22
C PHE A 31 2.70 2.58 -11.58
N PHE A 32 1.76 3.46 -11.92
CA PHE A 32 1.85 4.32 -13.10
C PHE A 32 1.93 5.79 -12.70
N THR A 33 2.76 6.56 -13.42
CA THR A 33 2.83 8.01 -13.28
C THR A 33 1.62 8.69 -13.93
N PRO A 34 1.34 9.97 -13.61
CA PRO A 34 0.26 10.72 -14.27
C PRO A 34 0.41 10.75 -15.79
N GLU A 35 1.63 10.86 -16.30
CA GLU A 35 1.94 10.88 -17.75
C GLU A 35 1.64 9.53 -18.38
N GLN A 36 2.02 8.43 -17.72
CA GLN A 36 1.69 7.07 -18.17
C GLN A 36 0.19 6.84 -18.16
N MET A 37 -0.51 7.26 -17.12
CA MET A 37 -1.97 7.18 -17.04
C MET A 37 -2.66 7.96 -18.16
N ALA A 38 -2.19 9.17 -18.47
CA ALA A 38 -2.71 9.97 -19.58
C ALA A 38 -2.49 9.29 -20.94
N ALA A 39 -1.32 8.72 -21.16
CA ALA A 39 -1.01 7.99 -22.40
C ALA A 39 -1.90 6.74 -22.56
N ILE A 40 -2.07 5.95 -21.51
CA ILE A 40 -2.93 4.75 -21.54
C ILE A 40 -4.38 5.14 -21.85
N ARG A 41 -4.91 6.19 -21.21
CA ARG A 41 -6.27 6.68 -21.49
C ARG A 41 -6.43 7.15 -22.92
N THR A 42 -5.44 7.86 -23.46
CA THR A 42 -5.46 8.35 -24.85
C THR A 42 -5.50 7.17 -25.83
N GLU A 43 -4.68 6.15 -25.61
CA GLU A 43 -4.63 4.98 -26.50
C GLU A 43 -5.86 4.08 -26.41
N THR A 44 -6.47 3.97 -25.23
CA THR A 44 -7.58 3.04 -24.98
C THR A 44 -8.96 3.69 -25.06
N GLY A 45 -9.05 5.01 -24.91
CA GLY A 45 -10.32 5.74 -24.78
C GLY A 45 -11.03 5.53 -23.45
N LEU A 46 -10.40 4.83 -22.48
CA LEU A 46 -10.97 4.58 -21.16
C LEU A 46 -10.77 5.80 -20.24
N ASP A 47 -11.74 6.08 -19.39
CA ASP A 47 -11.57 7.02 -18.29
C ASP A 47 -10.81 6.38 -17.11
N ASN A 48 -10.50 7.14 -16.07
CA ASN A 48 -9.75 6.63 -14.91
C ASN A 48 -10.46 5.46 -14.22
N ARG A 49 -11.77 5.53 -14.08
CA ARG A 49 -12.54 4.49 -13.40
C ARG A 49 -12.59 3.21 -14.22
N GLU A 50 -12.88 3.32 -15.49
CA GLU A 50 -12.86 2.18 -16.44
C GLU A 50 -11.49 1.53 -16.50
N LEU A 51 -10.42 2.35 -16.56
CA LEU A 51 -9.05 1.87 -16.59
C LEU A 51 -8.69 1.13 -15.31
N THR A 52 -9.07 1.64 -14.14
CA THR A 52 -8.79 0.95 -12.88
C THR A 52 -9.50 -0.40 -12.80
N PHE A 53 -10.72 -0.53 -13.28
CA PHE A 53 -11.39 -1.84 -13.36
C PHE A 53 -10.66 -2.79 -14.31
N ALA A 54 -10.23 -2.31 -15.46
CA ALA A 54 -9.49 -3.12 -16.42
C ALA A 54 -8.13 -3.61 -15.91
N LEU A 55 -7.49 -2.85 -15.00
CA LEU A 55 -6.18 -3.18 -14.41
C LEU A 55 -6.27 -4.07 -13.16
N LEU A 56 -7.44 -4.29 -12.57
CA LEU A 56 -7.60 -5.13 -11.38
C LEU A 56 -6.98 -6.52 -11.51
N PRO A 57 -7.08 -7.25 -12.64
CA PRO A 57 -6.43 -8.55 -12.79
C PRO A 57 -4.91 -8.48 -12.65
N LEU A 58 -4.28 -7.40 -13.13
CA LEU A 58 -2.83 -7.19 -12.95
C LEU A 58 -2.48 -6.91 -11.49
N ALA A 59 -3.29 -6.12 -10.80
CA ALA A 59 -3.09 -5.88 -9.36
C ALA A 59 -3.24 -7.19 -8.57
N ALA A 60 -4.27 -7.98 -8.83
CA ALA A 60 -4.49 -9.27 -8.19
C ALA A 60 -3.35 -10.27 -8.46
N ALA A 61 -2.68 -10.17 -9.60
CA ALA A 61 -1.51 -10.99 -9.93
C ALA A 61 -0.31 -10.73 -9.00
N CYS A 62 -0.28 -9.62 -8.26
CA CYS A 62 0.72 -9.33 -7.24
C CYS A 62 0.46 -10.02 -5.91
N ALA A 63 -0.68 -10.70 -5.73
CA ALA A 63 -1.05 -11.34 -4.46
C ALA A 63 -0.09 -12.47 -4.08
N VAL A 64 0.20 -12.56 -2.78
CA VAL A 64 0.94 -13.65 -2.16
C VAL A 64 0.00 -14.33 -1.17
N ALA A 65 -0.75 -15.34 -1.64
CA ALA A 65 -1.83 -15.97 -0.90
C ALA A 65 -1.64 -17.50 -0.76
N PRO A 66 -0.56 -17.95 -0.09
CA PRO A 66 -0.25 -19.38 0.01
C PRO A 66 -1.26 -20.19 0.82
N LEU A 67 -2.00 -19.55 1.72
CA LEU A 67 -2.95 -20.21 2.60
C LEU A 67 -4.36 -20.25 1.99
N SER A 68 -4.91 -19.07 1.66
CA SER A 68 -6.28 -18.96 1.14
C SER A 68 -6.39 -19.29 -0.35
N ARG A 69 -5.33 -19.08 -1.12
CA ARG A 69 -5.33 -19.08 -2.59
C ARG A 69 -6.35 -18.08 -3.19
N PHE A 70 -6.73 -17.10 -2.40
CA PHE A 70 -7.71 -16.08 -2.76
C PHE A 70 -6.98 -14.76 -3.06
N ASN A 71 -6.89 -14.40 -4.33
CA ASN A 71 -6.13 -13.25 -4.79
C ASN A 71 -7.03 -12.01 -4.88
N VAL A 72 -6.74 -11.02 -4.07
CA VAL A 72 -7.40 -9.71 -4.09
C VAL A 72 -6.43 -8.68 -4.63
N GLY A 73 -6.90 -7.89 -5.60
CA GLY A 73 -6.18 -6.74 -6.13
C GLY A 73 -6.90 -5.45 -5.80
N ALA A 74 -6.14 -4.41 -5.54
CA ALA A 74 -6.63 -3.06 -5.32
C ALA A 74 -5.77 -2.04 -6.07
N LEU A 75 -6.37 -0.91 -6.44
CA LEU A 75 -5.70 0.20 -7.11
C LEU A 75 -6.04 1.48 -6.38
N ALA A 76 -5.03 2.20 -5.92
CA ALA A 76 -5.18 3.50 -5.28
C ALA A 76 -4.87 4.62 -6.28
N LEU A 77 -5.85 5.45 -6.57
CA LEU A 77 -5.66 6.66 -7.38
C LEU A 77 -5.30 7.82 -6.45
N GLY A 78 -4.08 8.30 -6.58
CA GLY A 78 -3.59 9.45 -5.84
C GLY A 78 -4.14 10.77 -6.39
N ARG A 79 -4.23 11.78 -5.54
CA ARG A 79 -4.54 13.16 -5.96
C ARG A 79 -3.50 13.72 -6.91
N SER A 80 -2.29 13.20 -6.88
CA SER A 80 -1.21 13.51 -7.84
C SER A 80 -1.48 12.97 -9.26
N GLY A 81 -2.44 12.06 -9.42
CA GLY A 81 -2.70 11.34 -10.67
C GLY A 81 -1.93 10.05 -10.84
N HIS A 82 -1.05 9.67 -9.89
CA HIS A 82 -0.43 8.35 -9.86
C HIS A 82 -1.46 7.28 -9.55
N LEU A 83 -1.26 6.07 -10.08
CA LEU A 83 -2.05 4.89 -9.78
C LEU A 83 -1.16 3.81 -9.16
N TYR A 84 -1.46 3.41 -7.92
CA TYR A 84 -0.66 2.46 -7.15
C TYR A 84 -1.36 1.12 -7.04
N PHE A 85 -0.65 0.04 -7.35
CA PHE A 85 -1.12 -1.33 -7.18
C PHE A 85 -1.06 -1.75 -5.72
N GLY A 86 -1.97 -2.63 -5.33
CA GLY A 86 -1.94 -3.34 -4.07
C GLY A 86 -2.55 -4.73 -4.24
N ALA A 87 -2.12 -5.65 -3.40
CA ALA A 87 -2.62 -7.02 -3.38
C ALA A 87 -2.47 -7.61 -1.97
N ASN A 88 -3.27 -8.61 -1.63
CA ASN A 88 -3.16 -9.25 -0.34
C ASN A 88 -1.87 -10.05 -0.20
N MET A 89 -1.35 -10.09 1.03
CA MET A 89 -0.09 -10.74 1.37
C MET A 89 -0.26 -11.53 2.66
N GLU A 90 -0.21 -12.85 2.54
CA GLU A 90 -0.29 -13.79 3.64
C GLU A 90 1.11 -14.31 4.00
N PHE A 91 1.31 -14.64 5.27
CA PHE A 91 2.60 -15.08 5.78
C PHE A 91 2.48 -16.48 6.37
N SER A 92 3.04 -17.48 5.68
CA SER A 92 3.14 -18.85 6.21
C SER A 92 4.04 -18.86 7.45
N GLY A 93 3.57 -19.48 8.53
CA GLY A 93 4.30 -19.54 9.79
C GLY A 93 4.06 -18.36 10.72
N ALA A 94 3.29 -17.35 10.30
CA ALA A 94 2.88 -16.22 11.15
C ALA A 94 1.38 -16.32 11.48
N THR A 95 0.91 -15.45 12.38
CA THR A 95 -0.51 -15.37 12.71
C THR A 95 -1.31 -14.68 11.63
N MET A 96 -2.61 -14.98 11.50
CA MET A 96 -3.48 -14.36 10.50
C MET A 96 -3.54 -12.83 10.62
N GLN A 97 -3.35 -12.29 11.83
CA GLN A 97 -3.33 -10.85 12.08
C GLN A 97 -2.16 -10.12 11.38
N GLN A 98 -1.14 -10.86 10.96
CA GLN A 98 -0.01 -10.30 10.20
C GLN A 98 -0.36 -10.08 8.72
N THR A 99 -1.45 -10.67 8.21
CA THR A 99 -1.88 -10.54 6.82
C THR A 99 -2.09 -9.08 6.44
N VAL A 100 -1.56 -8.70 5.28
CA VAL A 100 -1.83 -7.39 4.65
C VAL A 100 -2.95 -7.58 3.63
N HIS A 101 -4.02 -6.81 3.74
CA HIS A 101 -5.11 -6.84 2.78
C HIS A 101 -4.79 -5.98 1.55
N ALA A 102 -5.44 -6.22 0.43
CA ALA A 102 -5.14 -5.53 -0.82
C ALA A 102 -5.32 -4.01 -0.72
N GLU A 103 -6.35 -3.55 -0.03
CA GLU A 103 -6.61 -2.13 0.19
C GLU A 103 -5.51 -1.50 1.06
N GLN A 104 -5.11 -2.18 2.15
CA GLN A 104 -3.97 -1.74 2.96
C GLN A 104 -2.68 -1.69 2.14
N SER A 105 -2.47 -2.69 1.28
CA SER A 105 -1.32 -2.75 0.38
C SER A 105 -1.27 -1.55 -0.56
N ALA A 106 -2.38 -1.22 -1.23
CA ALA A 106 -2.44 -0.10 -2.18
C ALA A 106 -2.27 1.26 -1.48
N VAL A 107 -2.94 1.47 -0.35
CA VAL A 107 -2.81 2.69 0.46
C VAL A 107 -1.38 2.87 0.96
N THR A 108 -0.80 1.82 1.53
CA THR A 108 0.58 1.84 2.05
C THR A 108 1.59 2.06 0.95
N HIS A 109 1.39 1.46 -0.23
CA HIS A 109 2.21 1.68 -1.40
C HIS A 109 2.25 3.17 -1.78
N ALA A 110 1.07 3.79 -1.90
CA ALA A 110 0.96 5.22 -2.20
C ALA A 110 1.63 6.08 -1.12
N TRP A 111 1.33 5.82 0.14
CA TRP A 111 1.87 6.57 1.27
C TRP A 111 3.40 6.51 1.34
N LEU A 112 3.98 5.32 1.26
CA LEU A 112 5.43 5.13 1.32
C LEU A 112 6.17 5.72 0.12
N ARG A 113 5.48 5.93 -1.02
CA ARG A 113 6.01 6.66 -2.18
C ARG A 113 5.80 8.16 -2.11
N GLY A 114 5.24 8.67 -1.01
CA GLY A 114 5.10 10.12 -0.78
C GLY A 114 3.82 10.73 -1.36
N GLU A 115 2.82 9.90 -1.71
CA GLU A 115 1.49 10.41 -2.07
C GLU A 115 0.87 11.14 -0.87
N LYS A 116 0.28 12.30 -1.11
CA LYS A 116 -0.25 13.18 -0.05
C LYS A 116 -1.77 13.07 0.13
N GLY A 117 -2.44 12.25 -0.64
CA GLY A 117 -3.87 12.00 -0.52
C GLY A 117 -4.39 11.13 -1.64
N LEU A 118 -5.45 10.40 -1.35
CA LEU A 118 -6.11 9.51 -2.30
C LEU A 118 -7.44 10.09 -2.77
N GLU A 119 -7.75 9.86 -4.03
CA GLU A 119 -9.02 10.20 -4.65
C GLU A 119 -10.00 9.01 -4.62
N ALA A 120 -9.48 7.82 -4.93
CA ALA A 120 -10.30 6.60 -5.03
C ALA A 120 -9.48 5.34 -4.74
N ILE A 121 -10.17 4.31 -4.26
CA ILE A 121 -9.70 2.92 -4.20
C ILE A 121 -10.63 2.09 -5.08
N THR A 122 -10.06 1.32 -6.00
CA THR A 122 -10.77 0.30 -6.78
C THR A 122 -10.30 -1.07 -6.30
N VAL A 123 -11.20 -1.98 -6.01
CA VAL A 123 -10.89 -3.32 -5.51
C VAL A 123 -11.84 -4.34 -6.12
N ASN A 124 -11.37 -5.57 -6.37
CA ASN A 124 -12.16 -6.60 -7.05
C ASN A 124 -13.21 -7.29 -6.16
N TYR A 125 -13.12 -7.13 -4.84
CA TYR A 125 -14.12 -7.60 -3.88
C TYR A 125 -14.49 -6.48 -2.91
N THR A 126 -15.66 -6.61 -2.28
CA THR A 126 -16.11 -5.62 -1.28
C THR A 126 -15.11 -5.54 -0.12
N PRO A 127 -14.70 -4.34 0.31
CA PRO A 127 -13.76 -4.20 1.41
C PRO A 127 -14.35 -4.75 2.71
N CYS A 128 -13.57 -5.55 3.44
CA CYS A 128 -13.98 -6.07 4.75
C CYS A 128 -14.00 -4.94 5.79
N GLY A 129 -14.60 -5.20 6.96
CA GLY A 129 -14.67 -4.21 8.05
C GLY A 129 -13.31 -3.68 8.49
N HIS A 130 -12.29 -4.55 8.52
CA HIS A 130 -10.89 -4.17 8.81
C HIS A 130 -10.34 -3.13 7.81
N CYS A 131 -10.53 -3.35 6.50
CA CYS A 131 -10.09 -2.42 5.47
C CYS A 131 -10.85 -1.10 5.49
N ARG A 132 -12.16 -1.14 5.74
CA ARG A 132 -12.97 0.09 5.87
C ARG A 132 -12.46 0.94 7.03
N GLN A 133 -12.20 0.32 8.18
CA GLN A 133 -11.65 1.00 9.35
C GLN A 133 -10.22 1.50 9.10
N PHE A 134 -9.37 0.71 8.43
CA PHE A 134 -8.02 1.15 8.05
C PHE A 134 -8.05 2.40 7.18
N MET A 135 -8.88 2.43 6.15
CA MET A 135 -9.01 3.57 5.25
C MET A 135 -9.62 4.81 5.92
N ASN A 136 -10.36 4.64 7.02
CA ASN A 136 -10.92 5.75 7.78
C ASN A 136 -9.86 6.61 8.51
N GLU A 137 -8.62 6.14 8.59
CA GLU A 137 -7.49 6.90 9.12
C GLU A 137 -6.92 7.92 8.12
N LEU A 138 -7.24 7.77 6.83
CA LEU A 138 -6.72 8.62 5.77
C LEU A 138 -7.20 10.07 5.87
N ASN A 139 -6.39 11.00 5.39
CA ASN A 139 -6.76 12.41 5.28
C ASN A 139 -7.87 12.69 4.24
N SER A 140 -8.16 11.74 3.35
CA SER A 140 -9.38 11.75 2.53
C SER A 140 -10.64 11.44 3.34
N GLY A 141 -10.50 10.73 4.45
CA GLY A 141 -11.58 10.39 5.35
C GLY A 141 -12.70 9.61 4.65
N LEU A 142 -13.94 9.85 5.10
CA LEU A 142 -15.13 9.19 4.59
C LEU A 142 -15.54 9.59 3.17
N GLU A 143 -14.94 10.64 2.62
CA GLU A 143 -15.15 11.10 1.23
C GLU A 143 -14.39 10.27 0.19
N LEU A 144 -13.47 9.39 0.61
CA LEU A 144 -12.73 8.50 -0.28
C LEU A 144 -13.70 7.69 -1.13
N ARG A 145 -13.56 7.75 -2.45
CA ARG A 145 -14.37 6.94 -3.36
C ARG A 145 -13.92 5.48 -3.36
N ILE A 146 -14.88 4.58 -3.24
CA ILE A 146 -14.69 3.14 -3.33
C ILE A 146 -15.37 2.63 -4.59
N ASN A 147 -14.62 2.06 -5.52
CA ASN A 147 -15.11 1.50 -6.75
C ASN A 147 -15.10 -0.03 -6.69
N LEU A 148 -16.27 -0.64 -6.90
CA LEU A 148 -16.44 -2.09 -6.94
C LEU A 148 -17.03 -2.51 -8.28
N PRO A 149 -16.60 -3.64 -8.85
CA PRO A 149 -17.14 -4.14 -10.11
C PRO A 149 -18.66 -4.30 -10.06
N GLY A 150 -19.33 -3.81 -11.10
CA GLY A 150 -20.79 -3.92 -11.23
C GLY A 150 -21.60 -3.05 -10.26
N ARG A 151 -20.97 -2.14 -9.52
CA ARG A 151 -21.66 -1.23 -8.59
C ARG A 151 -21.47 0.24 -8.99
N ALA A 152 -22.42 1.07 -8.66
CA ALA A 152 -22.25 2.52 -8.75
C ALA A 152 -21.15 2.99 -7.80
N PRO A 153 -20.48 4.12 -8.07
CA PRO A 153 -19.50 4.69 -7.16
C PRO A 153 -20.15 5.06 -5.82
N HIS A 154 -19.49 4.69 -4.73
CA HIS A 154 -19.87 5.04 -3.36
C HIS A 154 -18.66 5.60 -2.63
N THR A 155 -18.90 6.32 -1.55
CA THR A 155 -17.84 6.79 -0.65
C THR A 155 -17.54 5.76 0.42
N LEU A 156 -16.39 5.92 1.10
CA LEU A 156 -16.09 5.12 2.29
C LEU A 156 -17.19 5.29 3.35
N GLY A 157 -17.76 6.51 3.49
CA GLY A 157 -18.85 6.79 4.41
C GLY A 157 -20.11 5.95 4.15
N ASP A 158 -20.41 5.63 2.90
CA ASP A 158 -21.52 4.73 2.55
C ASP A 158 -21.28 3.29 3.04
N TYR A 159 -20.00 2.86 3.09
CA TYR A 159 -19.59 1.52 3.53
C TYR A 159 -19.25 1.44 5.02
N LEU A 160 -19.08 2.57 5.70
CA LEU A 160 -18.74 2.68 7.12
C LEU A 160 -19.62 3.76 7.78
N PRO A 161 -20.94 3.52 7.90
CA PRO A 161 -21.84 4.45 8.59
C PRO A 161 -21.50 4.51 10.07
N ASP A 162 -21.76 5.66 10.70
CA ASP A 162 -21.47 5.92 12.12
C ASP A 162 -20.02 5.58 12.49
N ALA A 163 -19.09 5.97 11.61
CA ALA A 163 -17.69 5.58 11.71
C ALA A 163 -16.99 6.18 12.94
N PHE A 164 -16.33 5.31 13.72
CA PHE A 164 -15.34 5.72 14.73
C PHE A 164 -13.99 5.99 14.05
N GLY A 165 -13.39 7.13 14.36
CA GLY A 165 -12.14 7.51 13.71
C GLY A 165 -11.31 8.50 14.51
N PRO A 166 -10.25 9.07 13.91
CA PRO A 166 -9.30 9.96 14.59
C PRO A 166 -9.96 11.15 15.31
N LYS A 167 -11.00 11.73 14.71
CA LYS A 167 -11.74 12.86 15.32
C LYS A 167 -12.38 12.52 16.67
N ASP A 168 -12.76 11.27 16.88
CA ASP A 168 -13.37 10.82 18.14
C ASP A 168 -12.36 10.76 19.29
N LEU A 169 -11.07 10.76 18.95
CA LEU A 169 -9.93 10.81 19.86
C LEU A 169 -9.18 12.15 19.81
N ASP A 170 -9.81 13.19 19.27
CA ASP A 170 -9.24 14.54 19.11
C ASP A 170 -7.92 14.57 18.30
N ILE A 171 -7.68 13.57 17.46
CA ILE A 171 -6.51 13.50 16.58
C ILE A 171 -6.77 14.31 15.30
N LYS A 172 -5.83 15.20 14.99
CA LYS A 172 -5.92 16.11 13.83
C LYS A 172 -4.99 15.71 12.69
N THR A 173 -3.84 15.11 13.01
CA THR A 173 -2.89 14.60 12.01
C THR A 173 -3.37 13.23 11.54
N LEU A 174 -3.64 13.11 10.25
CA LEU A 174 -4.22 11.91 9.64
C LEU A 174 -3.18 11.17 8.80
N LEU A 175 -3.48 9.92 8.45
CA LEU A 175 -2.61 9.15 7.57
C LEU A 175 -2.52 9.82 6.20
N MET A 176 -1.32 9.93 5.65
CA MET A 176 -0.87 10.68 4.48
C MET A 176 -0.62 12.17 4.71
N ASP A 177 -0.98 12.74 5.85
CA ASP A 177 -0.46 14.06 6.20
C ASP A 177 1.07 14.00 6.37
N GLU A 178 1.74 15.09 6.01
CA GLU A 178 3.19 15.17 6.14
C GLU A 178 3.61 15.14 7.60
N GLN A 179 4.50 14.23 7.95
CA GLN A 179 5.00 14.03 9.31
C GLN A 179 6.51 13.84 9.29
N ASP A 180 7.18 14.41 10.30
CA ASP A 180 8.58 14.20 10.56
C ASP A 180 8.82 14.24 12.08
N HIS A 181 9.21 13.09 12.65
CA HIS A 181 9.50 12.98 14.08
C HIS A 181 10.89 13.55 14.46
N GLY A 182 11.72 13.94 13.47
CA GLY A 182 12.96 14.68 13.68
C GLY A 182 14.13 13.87 14.25
N PHE A 183 14.12 12.53 14.15
CA PHE A 183 15.26 11.73 14.56
C PHE A 183 16.45 11.98 13.62
N ALA A 184 17.63 12.20 14.21
CA ALA A 184 18.85 12.39 13.48
C ALA A 184 19.27 11.10 12.74
N LEU A 185 19.65 11.26 11.47
CA LEU A 185 20.16 10.14 10.66
C LEU A 185 21.55 9.75 11.14
N SER A 186 21.80 8.44 11.25
CA SER A 186 23.09 7.89 11.68
C SER A 186 23.26 6.45 11.20
N GLY A 187 24.52 6.00 11.16
CA GLY A 187 24.87 4.67 10.72
C GLY A 187 25.12 4.57 9.21
N ASP A 188 24.97 3.37 8.67
CA ASP A 188 25.09 3.14 7.22
C ASP A 188 23.80 3.52 6.47
N ALA A 189 23.81 3.40 5.14
CA ALA A 189 22.67 3.75 4.30
C ALA A 189 21.37 3.00 4.67
N LEU A 190 21.48 1.75 5.12
CA LEU A 190 20.34 0.95 5.54
C LEU A 190 19.78 1.45 6.88
N SER A 191 20.64 1.77 7.83
CA SER A 191 20.26 2.36 9.12
C SER A 191 19.57 3.71 8.92
N GLU A 192 20.13 4.58 8.10
CA GLU A 192 19.51 5.87 7.76
C GLU A 192 18.15 5.70 7.08
N ALA A 193 18.01 4.71 6.19
CA ALA A 193 16.73 4.42 5.55
C ALA A 193 15.65 4.00 6.57
N ALA A 194 16.00 3.17 7.54
CA ALA A 194 15.09 2.79 8.63
C ALA A 194 14.70 3.98 9.51
N ILE A 195 15.65 4.87 9.83
CA ILE A 195 15.38 6.08 10.62
C ILE A 195 14.48 7.05 9.83
N ARG A 196 14.72 7.25 8.52
CA ARG A 196 13.82 8.06 7.68
C ARG A 196 12.40 7.49 7.67
N ALA A 197 12.27 6.15 7.60
CA ALA A 197 10.97 5.50 7.67
C ALA A 197 10.29 5.72 9.04
N ALA A 198 11.04 5.65 10.13
CA ALA A 198 10.54 5.96 11.48
C ALA A 198 10.08 7.43 11.58
N ASN A 199 10.84 8.37 11.00
CA ASN A 199 10.47 9.79 10.99
C ASN A 199 9.14 10.06 10.29
N LYS A 200 8.77 9.23 9.32
CA LYS A 200 7.51 9.36 8.56
C LYS A 200 6.35 8.56 9.15
N SER A 201 6.56 7.81 10.23
CA SER A 201 5.51 6.98 10.81
C SER A 201 4.33 7.81 11.30
N HIS A 202 3.14 7.22 11.22
CA HIS A 202 1.89 7.78 11.72
C HIS A 202 1.57 7.16 13.06
N THR A 203 1.91 7.83 14.15
CA THR A 203 1.82 7.29 15.52
C THR A 203 1.16 8.25 16.51
N PRO A 204 -0.03 8.79 16.17
CA PRO A 204 -0.68 9.79 17.02
C PRO A 204 -1.21 9.22 18.34
N TYR A 205 -1.41 7.92 18.43
CA TYR A 205 -2.02 7.26 19.59
C TYR A 205 -0.99 6.79 20.60
N SER A 206 0.09 6.14 20.17
CA SER A 206 1.10 5.57 21.06
C SER A 206 2.35 6.44 21.22
N HIS A 207 2.58 7.39 20.31
CA HIS A 207 3.83 8.16 20.24
C HIS A 207 5.08 7.27 20.13
N SER A 208 4.96 6.13 19.45
CA SER A 208 6.01 5.13 19.27
C SER A 208 6.46 5.02 17.81
N PRO A 209 7.11 6.06 17.23
CA PRO A 209 7.58 6.02 15.86
C PRO A 209 8.52 4.84 15.61
N SER A 210 8.33 4.17 14.50
CA SER A 210 9.20 3.06 14.09
C SER A 210 9.23 2.90 12.57
N GLY A 211 10.31 2.34 12.06
CA GLY A 211 10.52 2.08 10.66
C GLY A 211 11.39 0.86 10.43
N VAL A 212 11.15 0.17 9.34
CA VAL A 212 11.96 -0.98 8.90
C VAL A 212 12.57 -0.68 7.55
N ALA A 213 13.82 -1.07 7.37
CA ALA A 213 14.50 -1.08 6.07
C ALA A 213 15.01 -2.48 5.76
N LEU A 214 14.69 -2.97 4.56
CA LEU A 214 15.11 -4.26 4.03
C LEU A 214 16.05 -4.02 2.87
N GLN A 215 17.27 -4.60 2.92
CA GLN A 215 18.23 -4.55 1.83
C GLN A 215 18.26 -5.89 1.11
N CYS A 216 18.04 -5.85 -0.20
CA CYS A 216 18.16 -7.01 -1.07
C CYS A 216 19.62 -7.23 -1.50
N ARG A 217 19.92 -8.44 -2.01
CA ARG A 217 21.29 -8.84 -2.44
C ARG A 217 21.85 -7.97 -3.57
N ASP A 218 20.98 -7.37 -4.38
CA ASP A 218 21.36 -6.43 -5.44
C ASP A 218 21.59 -5.00 -4.93
N GLY A 219 21.47 -4.77 -3.62
CA GLY A 219 21.67 -3.49 -2.96
C GLY A 219 20.41 -2.61 -2.86
N ARG A 220 19.29 -2.98 -3.48
CA ARG A 220 18.04 -2.21 -3.34
C ARG A 220 17.50 -2.27 -1.92
N ILE A 221 16.96 -1.13 -1.47
CA ILE A 221 16.40 -0.97 -0.14
C ILE A 221 14.89 -0.67 -0.26
N PHE A 222 14.10 -1.42 0.51
CA PHE A 222 12.66 -1.20 0.67
C PHE A 222 12.38 -0.86 2.12
N THR A 223 11.55 0.17 2.35
CA THR A 223 11.25 0.65 3.70
C THR A 223 9.77 0.56 4.01
N GLY A 224 9.46 0.46 5.30
CA GLY A 224 8.11 0.53 5.81
C GLY A 224 8.08 1.41 7.05
N SER A 225 7.01 2.17 7.20
CA SER A 225 6.75 3.04 8.34
C SER A 225 5.55 2.53 9.12
N TYR A 226 5.58 2.70 10.45
CA TYR A 226 4.46 2.33 11.32
C TYR A 226 3.24 3.21 11.04
N ALA A 227 2.08 2.60 10.79
CA ALA A 227 0.84 3.29 10.48
C ALA A 227 -0.25 2.88 11.48
N GLU A 228 -0.45 3.69 12.50
CA GLU A 228 -1.47 3.45 13.52
C GLU A 228 -2.88 3.77 13.04
N ASN A 229 -3.85 3.18 13.71
CA ASN A 229 -5.28 3.37 13.45
C ASN A 229 -6.03 3.65 14.75
N ALA A 230 -7.04 4.50 14.69
CA ALA A 230 -7.87 4.85 15.85
C ALA A 230 -8.51 3.63 16.55
N ALA A 231 -8.82 2.57 15.80
CA ALA A 231 -9.38 1.32 16.33
C ALA A 231 -8.30 0.29 16.75
N PHE A 232 -7.04 0.65 16.71
CA PHE A 232 -5.83 -0.11 17.04
C PHE A 232 -5.60 -1.33 16.15
N ASN A 233 -6.47 -2.33 16.13
CA ASN A 233 -6.25 -3.57 15.39
C ASN A 233 -5.95 -3.40 13.88
N PRO A 234 -6.51 -2.41 13.16
CA PRO A 234 -6.14 -2.17 11.77
C PRO A 234 -4.76 -1.55 11.55
N THR A 235 -4.05 -1.18 12.62
CA THR A 235 -2.68 -0.67 12.57
C THR A 235 -1.78 -1.57 11.75
N LEU A 236 -0.97 -0.98 10.86
CA LEU A 236 -0.02 -1.71 10.03
C LEU A 236 1.40 -1.53 10.56
N PRO A 237 2.06 -2.61 11.03
CA PRO A 237 3.45 -2.57 11.46
C PRO A 237 4.43 -2.25 10.33
N PRO A 238 5.61 -1.69 10.64
CA PRO A 238 6.55 -1.24 9.63
C PRO A 238 7.14 -2.37 8.78
N LEU A 239 7.33 -3.58 9.32
CA LEU A 239 7.82 -4.72 8.56
C LEU A 239 6.87 -5.06 7.40
N GLN A 240 5.57 -5.13 7.66
CA GLN A 240 4.57 -5.41 6.62
C GLN A 240 4.59 -4.37 5.52
N GLY A 241 4.77 -3.09 5.85
CA GLY A 241 4.93 -2.02 4.87
C GLY A 241 6.15 -2.23 3.97
N ALA A 242 7.28 -2.58 4.55
CA ALA A 242 8.52 -2.85 3.81
C ALA A 242 8.40 -4.09 2.91
N LEU A 243 7.84 -5.19 3.43
CA LEU A 243 7.60 -6.41 2.66
C LEU A 243 6.59 -6.20 1.54
N ASN A 244 5.58 -5.34 1.76
CA ASN A 244 4.63 -4.94 0.74
C ASN A 244 5.32 -4.27 -0.45
N LEU A 245 6.17 -3.27 -0.20
CA LEU A 245 6.93 -2.61 -1.27
C LEU A 245 7.89 -3.58 -1.98
N LEU A 246 8.57 -4.42 -1.23
CA LEU A 246 9.47 -5.44 -1.77
C LEU A 246 8.73 -6.36 -2.75
N SER A 247 7.61 -6.93 -2.33
CA SER A 247 6.79 -7.83 -3.15
C SER A 247 6.21 -7.13 -4.39
N LEU A 248 5.67 -5.91 -4.24
CA LEU A 248 5.13 -5.13 -5.34
C LEU A 248 6.21 -4.79 -6.40
N ASN A 249 7.46 -4.67 -5.99
CA ASN A 249 8.59 -4.47 -6.91
C ASN A 249 9.13 -5.78 -7.53
N GLY A 250 8.48 -6.91 -7.28
CA GLY A 250 8.83 -8.20 -7.89
C GLY A 250 9.92 -8.99 -7.17
N TYR A 251 10.29 -8.59 -5.96
CA TYR A 251 11.24 -9.31 -5.10
C TYR A 251 10.52 -10.33 -4.22
N ALA A 252 11.26 -11.30 -3.72
CA ALA A 252 10.79 -12.32 -2.80
C ALA A 252 11.62 -12.34 -1.51
N TYR A 253 11.12 -13.00 -0.46
CA TYR A 253 11.82 -13.03 0.83
C TYR A 253 13.28 -13.52 0.76
N PRO A 254 13.62 -14.55 -0.06
CA PRO A 254 15.02 -14.99 -0.20
C PRO A 254 15.96 -13.94 -0.76
N ASP A 255 15.46 -12.87 -1.38
CA ASP A 255 16.29 -11.77 -1.89
C ASP A 255 16.79 -10.86 -0.76
N ILE A 256 16.16 -10.91 0.41
CA ILE A 256 16.52 -10.09 1.56
C ILE A 256 17.84 -10.58 2.13
N GLN A 257 18.80 -9.67 2.25
CA GLN A 257 20.12 -9.93 2.84
C GLN A 257 20.26 -9.36 4.26
N ARG A 258 19.69 -8.17 4.48
CA ARG A 258 19.76 -7.46 5.78
C ARG A 258 18.44 -6.77 6.07
N ALA A 259 18.09 -6.69 7.36
CA ALA A 259 16.97 -5.94 7.85
C ALA A 259 17.39 -5.08 9.05
N ILE A 260 16.86 -3.86 9.13
CA ILE A 260 17.06 -2.98 10.28
C ILE A 260 15.69 -2.46 10.73
N LEU A 261 15.43 -2.55 12.02
CA LEU A 261 14.35 -1.88 12.72
C LEU A 261 14.91 -0.64 13.42
N ALA A 262 14.34 0.52 13.15
CA ALA A 262 14.55 1.74 13.91
C ALA A 262 13.30 2.05 14.71
N GLU A 263 13.44 2.21 16.02
CA GLU A 263 12.32 2.57 16.89
C GLU A 263 12.79 3.53 17.99
N LYS A 264 11.84 4.31 18.52
CA LYS A 264 12.10 5.28 19.58
C LYS A 264 12.47 4.56 20.86
N ALA A 265 13.58 4.97 21.51
CA ALA A 265 13.92 4.51 22.83
C ALA A 265 12.81 4.92 23.83
N ASP A 266 12.57 4.07 24.83
CA ASP A 266 11.56 4.30 25.87
C ASP A 266 10.13 4.54 25.36
N ALA A 267 9.81 4.03 24.14
CA ALA A 267 8.46 4.09 23.62
C ALA A 267 7.52 3.14 24.38
N PRO A 268 6.23 3.50 24.54
CA PRO A 268 5.24 2.61 25.16
C PRO A 268 5.03 1.31 24.41
N LEU A 269 5.24 1.31 23.09
CA LEU A 269 5.13 0.14 22.24
C LEU A 269 6.45 -0.12 21.52
N ILE A 270 6.77 -1.39 21.36
CA ILE A 270 7.96 -1.86 20.63
C ILE A 270 7.54 -2.78 19.49
N GLN A 271 8.32 -2.77 18.40
CA GLN A 271 8.06 -3.59 17.22
C GLN A 271 8.97 -4.81 17.14
N TRP A 272 9.91 -4.94 18.06
CA TRP A 272 10.94 -5.98 18.05
C TRP A 272 10.37 -7.39 17.94
N ASP A 273 9.37 -7.72 18.76
CA ASP A 273 8.78 -9.06 18.78
C ASP A 273 7.95 -9.39 17.54
N ALA A 274 7.53 -8.37 16.79
CA ALA A 274 6.72 -8.51 15.57
C ALA A 274 7.53 -8.33 14.29
N THR A 275 8.82 -8.00 14.40
CA THR A 275 9.74 -7.81 13.29
C THR A 275 10.74 -8.95 13.20
#